data_10300d29eb1b5d6173e58516e9887572
#
_entry.id   10300d29eb1b5d6173e58516e9887572
#
_cell.length_a   1.000
_cell.length_b   1.000
_cell.length_c   1.000
_cell.angle_alpha   90.00
_cell.angle_beta   90.00
_cell.angle_gamma   90.00
#
_symmetry.space_group_name_H-M   'P 1'
#
loop_
_entity.id
_entity.type
_entity.pdbx_description
1 polymer ?
#
loop_
_entity_poly.entity_id
_entity_poly.type
_entity_poly.pdbx_seq_one_letter_code
_entity_poly.pdbx_strand_id
1 'polypeptide(L)'
;MPYICHMAYKSLAECITDLEQHGHLIRIKEEVDPYLEMAAIHLRVYENNGPALLFEKVKGSPFPAVSNLFGTLERSKFIFRDTLPKVQQLVSLRSDPIKALKNPFKYAGSAMSALSALPLKTPSAKHKFLKTSISKLPQIVNWPMDGGPFITMPQVYTEDVDKPGILNANLGMYRIQLGGNDYIQNQEIGLHYQIHRGIGVHQAKANALGMPLKVSIFVGGPPSHPLAAVMPLPEGLSEMTFAGALGNRRFRYFYDDEGFCISADADFIITGTVYPGENKPEGPFGDHLGYYSLIHPFPLMKVHNVYHKKDAIWSFTVVGRPPQEDTSFGALIHEITGSAIPQEIHGLKEVHAVDAAGVHPLLFAIGSERYTPYLKERKPQEILTIANHILGKNQLSLAKYLFIAAKEDDPNLDTHHIGEFLQHILERLDLTRDVHFYTNTTIDTLDYSGDGLNSGSKVVIAAAGDKKRELWNYIPDGFSLPGGFGKAKVAVPGILALEATNYQNAEKTAVEIALLNRSLMDQDLSGLPLIVLCDDSGFTSENINNLVWVTFTRSNPAADIYGINDFTINKHWGCKGSMIIDARKKPHHAPELIKDTEVEKKIDRLMEQGGSLYKII
;
A
#
# COMPACT_ATOMS: atom_id res chain seq x y z
N MET A 1 -36.00 -15.52 -14.03
CA MET A 1 -36.17 -14.83 -12.73
C MET A 1 -35.91 -13.35 -12.96
N PRO A 2 -36.74 -12.43 -12.46
CA PRO A 2 -36.48 -11.02 -12.65
C PRO A 2 -35.17 -10.64 -11.94
N TYR A 3 -34.27 -9.96 -12.64
CA TYR A 3 -33.08 -9.36 -12.08
C TYR A 3 -33.50 -8.37 -10.99
N ILE A 4 -33.36 -8.78 -9.74
CA ILE A 4 -33.48 -7.86 -8.61
C ILE A 4 -32.29 -6.91 -8.75
N CYS A 5 -32.59 -5.68 -9.09
CA CYS A 5 -31.62 -4.59 -9.15
C CYS A 5 -31.04 -4.41 -7.73
N HIS A 6 -29.86 -4.99 -7.46
CA HIS A 6 -29.14 -4.83 -6.21
C HIS A 6 -28.54 -3.42 -6.16
N MET A 7 -29.30 -2.44 -5.72
CA MET A 7 -28.85 -1.04 -5.72
C MET A 7 -27.84 -0.69 -4.62
N ALA A 8 -27.66 -1.53 -3.59
CA ALA A 8 -26.67 -1.31 -2.50
C ALA A 8 -26.68 -2.46 -1.50
N TYR A 9 -25.54 -2.95 -1.08
CA TYR A 9 -25.43 -3.87 0.06
C TYR A 9 -25.70 -3.14 1.38
N LYS A 10 -26.52 -3.74 2.23
CA LYS A 10 -26.84 -3.20 3.56
C LYS A 10 -25.93 -3.77 4.64
N SER A 11 -25.26 -4.88 4.36
CA SER A 11 -24.39 -5.59 5.28
C SER A 11 -23.33 -6.41 4.55
N LEU A 12 -22.33 -6.89 5.27
CA LEU A 12 -21.36 -7.84 4.78
C LEU A 12 -22.01 -9.17 4.38
N ALA A 13 -22.99 -9.64 5.15
CA ALA A 13 -23.72 -10.88 4.86
C ALA A 13 -24.45 -10.85 3.51
N GLU A 14 -25.06 -9.72 3.14
CA GLU A 14 -25.69 -9.55 1.81
C GLU A 14 -24.64 -9.65 0.68
N CYS A 15 -23.48 -9.02 0.85
CA CYS A 15 -22.38 -9.11 -0.11
C CYS A 15 -21.85 -10.56 -0.24
N ILE A 16 -21.63 -11.25 0.87
CA ILE A 16 -21.20 -12.66 0.90
C ILE A 16 -22.19 -13.55 0.14
N THR A 17 -23.48 -13.35 0.36
CA THR A 17 -24.53 -14.12 -0.31
C THR A 17 -24.51 -13.89 -1.83
N ASP A 18 -24.37 -12.65 -2.25
CA ASP A 18 -24.29 -12.29 -3.67
C ASP A 18 -23.02 -12.86 -4.34
N LEU A 19 -21.86 -12.74 -3.68
CA LEU A 19 -20.61 -13.32 -4.16
C LEU A 19 -20.69 -14.84 -4.30
N GLU A 20 -21.30 -15.54 -3.32
CA GLU A 20 -21.49 -16.98 -3.37
C GLU A 20 -22.40 -17.40 -4.53
N GLN A 21 -23.51 -16.71 -4.74
CA GLN A 21 -24.46 -16.98 -5.82
C GLN A 21 -23.83 -16.81 -7.21
N HIS A 22 -22.80 -15.98 -7.35
CA HIS A 22 -22.11 -15.71 -8.60
C HIS A 22 -20.75 -16.42 -8.73
N GLY A 23 -20.43 -17.33 -7.80
CA GLY A 23 -19.20 -18.12 -7.85
C GLY A 23 -17.92 -17.37 -7.45
N HIS A 24 -18.06 -16.18 -6.83
CA HIS A 24 -16.95 -15.38 -6.34
C HIS A 24 -16.54 -15.67 -4.89
N LEU A 25 -17.26 -16.58 -4.19
CA LEU A 25 -17.00 -16.93 -2.80
C LEU A 25 -17.22 -18.42 -2.56
N ILE A 26 -16.41 -19.01 -1.72
CA ILE A 26 -16.56 -20.39 -1.21
C ILE A 26 -16.58 -20.40 0.32
N ARG A 27 -17.19 -21.47 0.88
CA ARG A 27 -17.27 -21.70 2.32
C ARG A 27 -16.33 -22.80 2.76
N ILE A 28 -15.55 -22.54 3.79
CA ILE A 28 -14.72 -23.50 4.50
C ILE A 28 -15.49 -23.91 5.76
N LYS A 29 -15.97 -25.17 5.81
CA LYS A 29 -16.84 -25.66 6.88
C LYS A 29 -16.08 -26.27 8.05
N GLU A 30 -14.85 -26.68 7.81
CA GLU A 30 -13.93 -27.20 8.80
C GLU A 30 -13.53 -26.10 9.79
N GLU A 31 -13.16 -26.51 11.00
CA GLU A 31 -12.55 -25.59 11.96
C GLU A 31 -11.12 -25.29 11.53
N VAL A 32 -10.79 -24.00 11.40
CA VAL A 32 -9.46 -23.51 11.02
C VAL A 32 -8.83 -22.71 12.16
N ASP A 33 -7.55 -22.93 12.40
CA ASP A 33 -6.82 -22.20 13.42
C ASP A 33 -6.53 -20.74 12.93
N PRO A 34 -6.90 -19.72 13.70
CA PRO A 34 -6.57 -18.34 13.35
C PRO A 34 -5.07 -18.02 13.47
N TYR A 35 -4.31 -18.89 14.14
CA TYR A 35 -2.85 -18.80 14.21
C TYR A 35 -2.24 -19.41 12.94
N LEU A 36 -1.81 -18.57 12.00
CA LEU A 36 -1.14 -18.86 10.73
C LEU A 36 -1.96 -19.63 9.67
N GLU A 37 -2.85 -20.58 10.04
CA GLU A 37 -3.53 -21.42 9.04
C GLU A 37 -4.50 -20.64 8.17
N MET A 38 -5.32 -19.75 8.78
CA MET A 38 -6.23 -18.89 8.02
C MET A 38 -5.47 -18.01 7.02
N ALA A 39 -4.31 -17.49 7.46
CA ALA A 39 -3.45 -16.68 6.61
C ALA A 39 -2.82 -17.50 5.46
N ALA A 40 -2.32 -18.70 5.75
CA ALA A 40 -1.73 -19.57 4.74
C ALA A 40 -2.76 -20.00 3.66
N ILE A 41 -3.99 -20.31 4.07
CA ILE A 41 -5.09 -20.61 3.13
C ILE A 41 -5.40 -19.38 2.27
N HIS A 42 -5.53 -18.20 2.89
CA HIS A 42 -5.78 -16.95 2.17
C HIS A 42 -4.70 -16.67 1.12
N LEU A 43 -3.42 -16.71 1.51
CA LEU A 43 -2.29 -16.43 0.62
C LEU A 43 -2.29 -17.41 -0.58
N ARG A 44 -2.49 -18.72 -0.33
CA ARG A 44 -2.53 -19.74 -1.37
C ARG A 44 -3.64 -19.48 -2.38
N VAL A 45 -4.84 -19.11 -1.89
CA VAL A 45 -6.00 -18.82 -2.74
C VAL A 45 -5.78 -17.49 -3.50
N TYR A 46 -5.24 -16.47 -2.85
CA TYR A 46 -4.92 -15.21 -3.50
C TYR A 46 -3.89 -15.37 -4.63
N GLU A 47 -2.79 -16.08 -4.39
CA GLU A 47 -1.72 -16.35 -5.36
C GLU A 47 -2.25 -17.01 -6.66
N ASN A 48 -3.38 -17.70 -6.57
CA ASN A 48 -4.05 -18.36 -7.70
C ASN A 48 -5.28 -17.58 -8.23
N ASN A 49 -5.43 -16.31 -7.89
CA ASN A 49 -6.59 -15.48 -8.24
C ASN A 49 -7.94 -16.12 -7.84
N GLY A 50 -7.93 -16.90 -6.76
CA GLY A 50 -9.08 -17.65 -6.29
C GLY A 50 -10.19 -16.81 -5.67
N PRO A 51 -11.30 -17.43 -5.25
CA PRO A 51 -12.49 -16.77 -4.72
C PRO A 51 -12.25 -16.13 -3.33
N ALA A 52 -13.21 -15.33 -2.85
CA ALA A 52 -13.30 -14.94 -1.45
C ALA A 52 -13.57 -16.18 -0.58
N LEU A 53 -13.10 -16.15 0.66
CA LEU A 53 -13.13 -17.27 1.60
C LEU A 53 -13.99 -16.95 2.81
N LEU A 54 -15.04 -17.73 3.07
CA LEU A 54 -15.80 -17.65 4.31
C LEU A 54 -15.44 -18.84 5.21
N PHE A 55 -14.73 -18.59 6.29
CA PHE A 55 -14.40 -19.55 7.35
C PHE A 55 -15.59 -19.62 8.32
N GLU A 56 -16.38 -20.70 8.26
CA GLU A 56 -17.58 -20.83 9.09
C GLU A 56 -17.24 -21.09 10.57
N LYS A 57 -16.08 -21.72 10.83
CA LYS A 57 -15.62 -22.10 12.18
C LYS A 57 -14.19 -21.65 12.38
N VAL A 58 -14.02 -20.64 13.21
CA VAL A 58 -12.70 -20.15 13.64
C VAL A 58 -12.40 -20.71 15.02
N LYS A 59 -11.32 -21.47 15.16
CA LYS A 59 -10.92 -22.08 16.43
C LYS A 59 -10.80 -21.03 17.53
N GLY A 60 -11.45 -21.24 18.65
CA GLY A 60 -11.42 -20.33 19.81
C GLY A 60 -12.32 -19.10 19.70
N SER A 61 -13.04 -18.90 18.59
CA SER A 61 -13.99 -17.80 18.42
C SER A 61 -15.38 -18.30 18.04
N PRO A 62 -16.46 -17.68 18.55
CA PRO A 62 -17.83 -18.02 18.13
C PRO A 62 -18.23 -17.37 16.80
N PHE A 63 -17.35 -16.59 16.20
CA PHE A 63 -17.66 -15.79 15.00
C PHE A 63 -17.00 -16.38 13.75
N PRO A 64 -17.76 -16.45 12.62
CA PRO A 64 -17.17 -16.75 11.33
C PRO A 64 -16.32 -15.57 10.84
N ALA A 65 -15.40 -15.87 9.91
CA ALA A 65 -14.54 -14.84 9.33
C ALA A 65 -14.53 -14.94 7.80
N VAL A 66 -14.33 -13.81 7.12
CA VAL A 66 -14.24 -13.71 5.66
C VAL A 66 -12.95 -13.00 5.26
N SER A 67 -12.29 -13.53 4.22
CA SER A 67 -11.10 -12.90 3.64
C SER A 67 -11.12 -12.96 2.11
N ASN A 68 -10.12 -12.32 1.51
CA ASN A 68 -9.96 -12.24 0.06
C ASN A 68 -11.19 -11.64 -0.65
N LEU A 69 -11.92 -10.75 0.03
CA LEU A 69 -13.11 -10.09 -0.53
C LEU A 69 -12.77 -9.26 -1.77
N PHE A 70 -11.65 -8.56 -1.72
CA PHE A 70 -11.17 -7.65 -2.77
C PHE A 70 -9.95 -8.21 -3.52
N GLY A 71 -9.65 -9.50 -3.38
CA GLY A 71 -8.42 -10.11 -3.85
C GLY A 71 -8.26 -10.19 -5.39
N THR A 72 -9.26 -9.80 -6.17
CA THR A 72 -9.11 -9.53 -7.61
C THR A 72 -9.82 -8.26 -7.99
N LEU A 73 -9.27 -7.53 -8.97
CA LEU A 73 -9.90 -6.30 -9.49
C LEU A 73 -11.28 -6.60 -10.08
N GLU A 74 -11.46 -7.76 -10.74
CA GLU A 74 -12.74 -8.20 -11.29
C GLU A 74 -13.81 -8.35 -10.19
N ARG A 75 -13.50 -9.06 -9.10
CA ARG A 75 -14.41 -9.22 -7.97
C ARG A 75 -14.69 -7.89 -7.28
N SER A 76 -13.69 -7.03 -7.15
CA SER A 76 -13.85 -5.68 -6.59
C SER A 76 -14.80 -4.84 -7.47
N LYS A 77 -14.66 -4.87 -8.78
CA LYS A 77 -15.59 -4.25 -9.73
C LYS A 77 -16.99 -4.88 -9.64
N PHE A 78 -17.09 -6.20 -9.49
CA PHE A 78 -18.36 -6.90 -9.31
C PHE A 78 -19.09 -6.43 -8.05
N ILE A 79 -18.40 -6.27 -6.92
CA ILE A 79 -18.98 -5.75 -5.67
C ILE A 79 -19.60 -4.36 -5.88
N PHE A 80 -18.97 -3.50 -6.66
CA PHE A 80 -19.42 -2.12 -6.90
C PHE A 80 -20.02 -1.91 -8.31
N ARG A 81 -20.42 -2.97 -9.03
CA ARG A 81 -20.87 -2.94 -10.43
C ARG A 81 -21.96 -1.90 -10.71
N ASP A 82 -22.86 -1.65 -9.76
CA ASP A 82 -23.99 -0.72 -9.92
C ASP A 82 -23.64 0.73 -9.54
N THR A 83 -22.53 0.95 -8.84
CA THR A 83 -22.19 2.23 -8.23
C THR A 83 -20.89 2.83 -8.74
N LEU A 84 -19.91 2.00 -9.12
CA LEU A 84 -18.59 2.43 -9.57
C LEU A 84 -18.63 3.47 -10.71
N PRO A 85 -19.42 3.30 -11.78
CA PRO A 85 -19.49 4.30 -12.84
C PRO A 85 -20.01 5.66 -12.38
N LYS A 86 -20.94 5.67 -11.40
CA LYS A 86 -21.51 6.90 -10.84
C LYS A 86 -20.49 7.63 -9.97
N VAL A 87 -19.70 6.87 -9.18
CA VAL A 87 -18.62 7.43 -8.35
C VAL A 87 -17.54 8.03 -9.23
N GLN A 88 -17.10 7.34 -10.28
CA GLN A 88 -16.14 7.86 -11.27
C GLN A 88 -16.64 9.17 -11.90
N GLN A 89 -17.95 9.26 -12.21
CA GLN A 89 -18.55 10.50 -12.70
C GLN A 89 -18.49 11.62 -11.65
N LEU A 90 -18.81 11.33 -10.37
CA LEU A 90 -18.73 12.33 -9.28
C LEU A 90 -17.29 12.84 -9.09
N VAL A 91 -16.30 11.94 -9.10
CA VAL A 91 -14.89 12.30 -9.01
C VAL A 91 -14.49 13.20 -10.20
N SER A 92 -14.92 12.86 -11.42
CA SER A 92 -14.65 13.66 -12.62
C SER A 92 -15.29 15.05 -12.59
N LEU A 93 -16.47 15.18 -11.97
CA LEU A 93 -17.16 16.46 -11.82
C LEU A 93 -16.47 17.38 -10.80
N ARG A 94 -15.86 16.84 -9.77
CA ARG A 94 -15.07 17.64 -8.83
C ARG A 94 -13.88 18.28 -9.52
N SER A 95 -13.22 17.55 -10.42
CA SER A 95 -12.07 18.04 -11.18
C SER A 95 -12.44 19.04 -12.27
N ASP A 96 -13.65 18.91 -12.87
CA ASP A 96 -14.16 19.81 -13.89
C ASP A 96 -15.69 19.98 -13.78
N PRO A 97 -16.17 20.92 -12.92
CA PRO A 97 -17.59 21.18 -12.73
C PRO A 97 -18.33 21.64 -14.01
N ILE A 98 -17.61 22.18 -14.99
CA ILE A 98 -18.20 22.68 -16.25
C ILE A 98 -18.78 21.53 -17.09
N LYS A 99 -18.25 20.30 -16.92
CA LYS A 99 -18.79 19.10 -17.58
C LYS A 99 -20.28 18.86 -17.26
N ALA A 100 -20.71 19.15 -16.03
CA ALA A 100 -22.10 19.02 -15.62
C ALA A 100 -23.01 20.03 -16.35
N LEU A 101 -22.53 21.26 -16.55
CA LEU A 101 -23.28 22.30 -17.28
C LEU A 101 -23.42 21.97 -18.77
N LYS A 102 -22.40 21.33 -19.36
CA LYS A 102 -22.43 20.94 -20.78
C LYS A 102 -23.33 19.73 -21.06
N ASN A 103 -23.55 18.82 -20.08
CA ASN A 103 -24.33 17.60 -20.28
C ASN A 103 -25.18 17.24 -19.03
N PRO A 104 -26.18 18.07 -18.65
CA PRO A 104 -26.92 17.91 -17.39
C PRO A 104 -27.65 16.58 -17.26
N PHE A 105 -28.18 16.03 -18.35
CA PHE A 105 -28.88 14.74 -18.35
C PHE A 105 -27.98 13.55 -18.06
N LYS A 106 -26.70 13.58 -18.49
CA LYS A 106 -25.71 12.54 -18.21
C LYS A 106 -25.40 12.44 -16.72
N TYR A 107 -25.49 13.55 -15.98
CA TYR A 107 -25.15 13.65 -14.57
C TYR A 107 -26.37 13.65 -13.62
N ALA A 108 -27.59 13.59 -14.15
CA ALA A 108 -28.81 13.56 -13.33
C ALA A 108 -28.86 12.35 -12.37
N GLY A 109 -28.39 11.17 -12.81
CA GLY A 109 -28.26 9.97 -11.97
C GLY A 109 -27.22 10.12 -10.85
N SER A 110 -26.14 10.86 -11.11
CA SER A 110 -25.09 11.15 -10.12
C SER A 110 -25.55 12.12 -9.04
N ALA A 111 -26.51 13.01 -9.33
CA ALA A 111 -27.11 13.90 -8.34
C ALA A 111 -27.92 13.13 -7.27
N MET A 112 -28.62 12.05 -7.65
CA MET A 112 -29.27 11.16 -6.68
C MET A 112 -28.28 10.39 -5.81
N SER A 113 -27.14 9.96 -6.39
CA SER A 113 -26.06 9.34 -5.63
C SER A 113 -25.39 10.31 -4.65
N ALA A 114 -25.39 11.62 -4.95
CA ALA A 114 -24.89 12.65 -4.03
C ALA A 114 -25.75 12.76 -2.76
N LEU A 115 -27.05 12.44 -2.80
CA LEU A 115 -27.89 12.41 -1.60
C LEU A 115 -27.52 11.25 -0.67
N SER A 116 -27.08 10.11 -1.21
CA SER A 116 -26.58 8.97 -0.41
C SER A 116 -25.20 9.22 0.18
N ALA A 117 -24.47 10.20 -0.31
CA ALA A 117 -23.18 10.60 0.24
C ALA A 117 -23.28 11.22 1.65
N LEU A 118 -24.41 11.89 1.98
CA LEU A 118 -24.53 12.56 3.27
C LEU A 118 -24.74 11.54 4.41
N PRO A 119 -23.89 11.50 5.45
CA PRO A 119 -24.09 10.63 6.62
C PRO A 119 -25.48 10.84 7.26
N LEU A 120 -26.03 9.79 7.85
CA LEU A 120 -27.35 9.81 8.48
C LEU A 120 -27.27 9.45 9.96
N LYS A 121 -27.53 10.41 10.82
CA LYS A 121 -27.74 10.14 12.25
C LYS A 121 -29.07 9.40 12.42
N THR A 122 -29.01 8.22 13.03
CA THR A 122 -30.19 7.40 13.32
C THR A 122 -30.51 7.46 14.81
N PRO A 123 -31.77 7.11 15.22
CA PRO A 123 -32.01 6.79 16.61
C PRO A 123 -31.08 5.69 17.11
N SER A 124 -30.81 5.67 18.42
CA SER A 124 -29.93 4.66 19.01
C SER A 124 -30.42 3.24 18.65
N ALA A 125 -29.54 2.46 18.01
CA ALA A 125 -29.78 1.07 17.68
C ALA A 125 -29.02 0.11 18.60
N LYS A 126 -28.60 0.56 19.77
CA LYS A 126 -27.80 -0.18 20.76
C LYS A 126 -28.39 -1.56 21.08
N HIS A 127 -29.71 -1.70 21.09
CA HIS A 127 -30.44 -2.95 21.32
C HIS A 127 -30.19 -4.03 20.24
N LYS A 128 -29.61 -3.67 19.09
CA LYS A 128 -29.26 -4.60 18.01
C LYS A 128 -27.87 -5.21 18.20
N PHE A 129 -27.11 -4.72 19.17
CA PHE A 129 -25.77 -5.16 19.43
C PHE A 129 -25.71 -5.91 20.76
N LEU A 130 -24.97 -7.03 20.76
CA LEU A 130 -24.66 -7.82 21.94
C LEU A 130 -23.26 -7.44 22.43
N LYS A 131 -22.99 -7.56 23.72
CA LYS A 131 -21.66 -7.34 24.29
C LYS A 131 -20.82 -8.61 24.20
N THR A 132 -19.54 -8.41 23.93
CA THR A 132 -18.51 -9.46 23.94
C THR A 132 -17.20 -8.91 24.53
N SER A 133 -16.10 -9.62 24.37
CA SER A 133 -14.76 -9.19 24.80
C SER A 133 -13.75 -9.37 23.68
N ILE A 134 -12.61 -8.68 23.76
CA ILE A 134 -11.52 -8.78 22.76
C ILE A 134 -11.09 -10.24 22.56
N SER A 135 -10.94 -11.00 23.66
CA SER A 135 -10.49 -12.41 23.63
C SER A 135 -11.46 -13.38 22.96
N LYS A 136 -12.69 -12.97 22.69
CA LYS A 136 -13.70 -13.78 21.95
C LYS A 136 -13.73 -13.49 20.46
N LEU A 137 -13.15 -12.37 20.03
CA LEU A 137 -13.00 -12.06 18.60
C LEU A 137 -12.03 -13.05 17.94
N PRO A 138 -12.09 -13.25 16.62
CA PRO A 138 -11.07 -14.02 15.90
C PRO A 138 -9.67 -13.50 16.17
N GLN A 139 -8.83 -14.31 16.82
CA GLN A 139 -7.46 -13.92 17.22
C GLN A 139 -6.48 -14.25 16.09
N ILE A 140 -6.59 -13.54 14.96
CA ILE A 140 -5.85 -13.86 13.73
C ILE A 140 -4.42 -13.36 13.84
N VAL A 141 -3.46 -14.28 13.69
CA VAL A 141 -2.02 -14.05 13.57
C VAL A 141 -1.62 -14.48 12.16
N ASN A 142 -1.10 -13.56 11.36
CA ASN A 142 -0.81 -13.80 9.95
C ASN A 142 0.58 -14.40 9.71
N TRP A 143 1.57 -13.96 10.49
CA TRP A 143 2.97 -14.33 10.29
C TRP A 143 3.62 -14.80 11.58
N PRO A 144 4.62 -15.72 11.51
CA PRO A 144 5.20 -16.36 12.69
C PRO A 144 5.78 -15.41 13.75
N MET A 145 6.27 -14.24 13.35
CA MET A 145 6.87 -13.26 14.26
C MET A 145 5.92 -12.11 14.62
N ASP A 146 4.63 -12.16 14.22
CA ASP A 146 3.66 -11.14 14.65
C ASP A 146 3.59 -11.08 16.18
N GLY A 147 3.57 -9.89 16.73
CA GLY A 147 3.57 -9.64 18.18
C GLY A 147 2.28 -10.06 18.90
N GLY A 148 1.32 -10.62 18.14
CA GLY A 148 0.02 -11.08 18.62
C GLY A 148 -1.03 -11.04 17.51
N PRO A 149 -2.33 -11.18 17.85
CA PRO A 149 -3.41 -11.08 16.87
C PRO A 149 -3.68 -9.63 16.48
N PHE A 150 -3.99 -9.41 15.19
CA PHE A 150 -4.26 -8.10 14.63
C PHE A 150 -5.62 -8.01 13.92
N ILE A 151 -6.23 -6.82 13.93
CA ILE A 151 -7.28 -6.44 12.98
C ILE A 151 -6.61 -5.83 11.76
N THR A 152 -6.78 -6.45 10.60
CA THR A 152 -6.13 -6.04 9.35
C THR A 152 -7.08 -5.29 8.39
N MET A 153 -8.40 -5.32 8.64
CA MET A 153 -9.39 -4.54 7.91
C MET A 153 -10.28 -3.68 8.84
N PRO A 154 -9.70 -2.93 9.78
CA PRO A 154 -10.49 -2.06 10.65
C PRO A 154 -10.88 -0.77 9.93
N GLN A 155 -11.95 -0.17 10.41
CA GLN A 155 -12.38 1.18 10.07
C GLN A 155 -12.30 2.00 11.36
N VAL A 156 -11.21 2.74 11.54
CA VAL A 156 -10.93 3.49 12.77
C VAL A 156 -11.48 4.90 12.66
N TYR A 157 -12.46 5.20 13.50
CA TYR A 157 -13.15 6.47 13.54
C TYR A 157 -12.66 7.33 14.70
N THR A 158 -12.35 8.59 14.40
CA THR A 158 -12.05 9.65 15.40
C THR A 158 -12.64 10.97 14.96
N GLU A 159 -12.91 11.87 15.93
CA GLU A 159 -13.37 13.23 15.68
C GLU A 159 -12.32 14.25 16.11
N ASP A 160 -12.29 15.39 15.42
CA ASP A 160 -11.49 16.55 15.82
C ASP A 160 -11.99 17.05 17.19
N VAL A 161 -11.11 17.12 18.18
CA VAL A 161 -11.47 17.52 19.56
C VAL A 161 -11.94 18.98 19.65
N ASP A 162 -11.48 19.85 18.74
CA ASP A 162 -11.89 21.27 18.67
C ASP A 162 -13.21 21.45 17.94
N LYS A 163 -13.48 20.59 16.95
CA LYS A 163 -14.65 20.69 16.07
C LYS A 163 -15.30 19.31 15.91
N PRO A 164 -15.86 18.75 17.00
CA PRO A 164 -16.42 17.41 16.94
C PRO A 164 -17.63 17.35 15.98
N GLY A 165 -17.86 16.16 15.46
CA GLY A 165 -18.98 15.85 14.57
C GLY A 165 -18.55 15.12 13.31
N ILE A 166 -19.50 14.39 12.73
CA ILE A 166 -19.30 13.44 11.64
C ILE A 166 -18.63 14.03 10.38
N LEU A 167 -18.81 15.32 10.11
CA LEU A 167 -18.22 15.98 8.93
C LEU A 167 -16.76 16.40 9.14
N ASN A 168 -16.31 16.45 10.39
CA ASN A 168 -14.91 16.73 10.76
C ASN A 168 -14.25 15.47 11.34
N ALA A 169 -14.84 14.30 11.11
CA ALA A 169 -14.33 13.03 11.56
C ALA A 169 -13.42 12.39 10.50
N ASN A 170 -12.50 11.57 10.94
CA ASN A 170 -11.67 10.71 10.11
C ASN A 170 -12.16 9.26 10.24
N LEU A 171 -12.17 8.54 9.14
CA LEU A 171 -12.35 7.09 9.10
C LEU A 171 -11.20 6.49 8.30
N GLY A 172 -10.27 5.82 8.99
CA GLY A 172 -9.07 5.30 8.33
C GLY A 172 -8.84 3.81 8.58
N MET A 173 -8.16 3.14 7.66
CA MET A 173 -7.73 1.76 7.83
C MET A 173 -6.34 1.75 8.46
N TYR A 174 -6.27 1.48 9.76
CA TYR A 174 -5.05 1.44 10.55
C TYR A 174 -5.04 0.14 11.34
N ARG A 175 -3.98 -0.67 11.22
CA ARG A 175 -3.90 -1.96 11.93
C ARG A 175 -4.06 -1.79 13.44
N ILE A 176 -4.68 -2.76 14.08
CA ILE A 176 -4.94 -2.77 15.52
C ILE A 176 -4.39 -4.06 16.12
N GLN A 177 -3.51 -3.96 17.10
CA GLN A 177 -3.02 -5.12 17.84
C GLN A 177 -3.97 -5.43 19.00
N LEU A 178 -4.61 -6.60 18.96
CA LEU A 178 -5.65 -7.02 19.92
C LEU A 178 -5.08 -7.55 21.25
N GLY A 179 -3.80 -7.91 21.27
CA GLY A 179 -3.13 -8.50 22.43
C GLY A 179 -1.68 -8.85 22.13
N GLY A 180 -1.00 -9.51 23.04
CA GLY A 180 0.44 -9.73 22.99
C GLY A 180 1.20 -8.56 23.60
N ASN A 181 2.54 -8.57 23.53
CA ASN A 181 3.41 -7.61 24.19
C ASN A 181 2.97 -7.36 25.66
N ASP A 182 2.87 -6.10 26.06
CA ASP A 182 2.50 -5.69 27.42
C ASP A 182 1.02 -5.28 27.56
N TYR A 183 0.16 -5.61 26.59
CA TYR A 183 -1.26 -5.26 26.62
C TYR A 183 -2.03 -6.09 27.65
N ILE A 184 -2.82 -5.41 28.49
CA ILE A 184 -3.73 -6.06 29.43
C ILE A 184 -4.93 -6.60 28.65
N GLN A 185 -5.07 -7.93 28.61
CA GLN A 185 -6.13 -8.60 27.84
C GLN A 185 -7.53 -8.06 28.18
N ASN A 186 -8.33 -7.82 27.15
CA ASN A 186 -9.69 -7.24 27.21
C ASN A 186 -9.78 -5.79 27.71
N GLN A 187 -8.69 -5.16 28.09
CA GLN A 187 -8.68 -3.78 28.58
C GLN A 187 -7.89 -2.85 27.70
N GLU A 188 -6.88 -3.37 26.99
CA GLU A 188 -5.93 -2.59 26.22
C GLU A 188 -5.71 -3.20 24.85
N ILE A 189 -5.58 -2.33 23.84
CA ILE A 189 -5.20 -2.68 22.47
C ILE A 189 -4.25 -1.62 21.91
N GLY A 190 -3.40 -2.02 20.94
CA GLY A 190 -2.45 -1.13 20.30
C GLY A 190 -3.01 -0.52 19.04
N LEU A 191 -2.76 0.78 18.84
CA LEU A 191 -3.03 1.49 17.60
C LEU A 191 -1.72 1.74 16.85
N HIS A 192 -1.73 1.57 15.53
CA HIS A 192 -0.62 1.96 14.68
C HIS A 192 -1.11 2.75 13.48
N TYR A 193 -0.56 3.93 13.24
CA TYR A 193 -0.81 4.72 12.04
C TYR A 193 0.43 5.51 11.63
N GLN A 194 0.57 5.65 10.32
CA GLN A 194 1.69 6.34 9.70
C GLN A 194 1.51 7.86 9.76
N ILE A 195 2.58 8.58 9.41
CA ILE A 195 2.53 10.04 9.17
C ILE A 195 1.53 10.39 8.06
N HIS A 196 1.06 11.63 8.05
CA HIS A 196 0.07 12.15 7.08
C HIS A 196 -1.31 11.46 7.14
N ARG A 197 -1.66 10.80 8.25
CA ARG A 197 -2.99 10.21 8.48
C ARG A 197 -3.85 11.11 9.37
N GLY A 198 -5.16 11.20 9.06
CA GLY A 198 -6.09 12.09 9.76
C GLY A 198 -6.18 11.84 11.26
N ILE A 199 -6.10 10.58 11.71
CA ILE A 199 -6.05 10.24 13.14
C ILE A 199 -4.85 10.87 13.86
N GLY A 200 -3.69 10.96 13.21
CA GLY A 200 -2.49 11.60 13.77
C GLY A 200 -2.71 13.09 14.03
N VAL A 201 -3.46 13.78 13.16
CA VAL A 201 -3.84 15.19 13.35
C VAL A 201 -4.76 15.33 14.55
N HIS A 202 -5.79 14.48 14.69
CA HIS A 202 -6.72 14.50 15.82
C HIS A 202 -6.00 14.22 17.14
N GLN A 203 -5.08 13.24 17.17
CA GLN A 203 -4.30 12.92 18.37
C GLN A 203 -3.34 14.04 18.74
N ALA A 204 -2.64 14.63 17.77
CA ALA A 204 -1.73 15.75 18.03
C ALA A 204 -2.47 16.93 18.71
N LYS A 205 -3.66 17.27 18.24
CA LYS A 205 -4.52 18.28 18.87
C LYS A 205 -4.95 17.86 20.28
N ALA A 206 -5.44 16.63 20.43
CA ALA A 206 -5.85 16.11 21.74
C ALA A 206 -4.70 16.17 22.74
N ASN A 207 -3.50 15.74 22.34
CA ASN A 207 -2.30 15.82 23.16
C ASN A 207 -1.95 17.26 23.56
N ALA A 208 -2.00 18.20 22.60
CA ALA A 208 -1.71 19.62 22.86
C ALA A 208 -2.68 20.26 23.87
N LEU A 209 -3.93 19.80 23.90
CA LEU A 209 -4.95 20.26 24.82
C LEU A 209 -5.02 19.47 26.12
N GLY A 210 -4.20 18.41 26.28
CA GLY A 210 -4.28 17.49 27.42
C GLY A 210 -5.59 16.71 27.49
N MET A 211 -6.29 16.54 26.37
CA MET A 211 -7.60 15.89 26.28
C MET A 211 -7.47 14.44 25.80
N PRO A 212 -8.32 13.53 26.30
CA PRO A 212 -8.39 12.18 25.75
C PRO A 212 -9.07 12.18 24.38
N LEU A 213 -8.55 11.33 23.45
CA LEU A 213 -9.14 11.10 22.13
C LEU A 213 -10.07 9.89 22.18
N LYS A 214 -11.36 10.07 21.88
CA LYS A 214 -12.30 8.96 21.72
C LYS A 214 -12.08 8.27 20.37
N VAL A 215 -12.02 6.94 20.40
CA VAL A 215 -11.81 6.11 19.21
C VAL A 215 -12.92 5.06 19.14
N SER A 216 -13.50 4.89 17.97
CA SER A 216 -14.39 3.78 17.64
C SER A 216 -13.82 2.98 16.48
N ILE A 217 -13.67 1.68 16.64
CA ILE A 217 -13.15 0.77 15.62
C ILE A 217 -14.30 -0.08 15.12
N PHE A 218 -14.56 -0.06 13.83
CA PHE A 218 -15.58 -0.87 13.18
C PHE A 218 -14.92 -1.98 12.36
N VAL A 219 -15.52 -3.17 12.35
CA VAL A 219 -15.11 -4.30 11.50
C VAL A 219 -16.35 -4.87 10.81
N GLY A 220 -16.23 -5.25 9.55
CA GLY A 220 -17.36 -5.69 8.73
C GLY A 220 -18.26 -4.53 8.29
N GLY A 221 -19.55 -4.82 8.05
CA GLY A 221 -20.49 -3.88 7.46
C GLY A 221 -20.49 -3.90 5.93
N PRO A 222 -21.18 -2.95 5.27
CA PRO A 222 -21.18 -2.85 3.81
C PRO A 222 -19.77 -2.72 3.25
N PRO A 223 -19.42 -3.37 2.11
CA PRO A 223 -18.06 -3.34 1.56
C PRO A 223 -17.56 -1.95 1.16
N SER A 224 -18.46 -0.98 0.99
CA SER A 224 -18.08 0.43 0.77
C SER A 224 -17.41 1.09 1.99
N HIS A 225 -17.63 0.57 3.20
CA HIS A 225 -17.06 1.14 4.42
C HIS A 225 -15.54 0.86 4.53
N PRO A 226 -15.05 -0.39 4.45
CA PRO A 226 -13.61 -0.65 4.48
C PRO A 226 -12.89 -0.04 3.27
N LEU A 227 -13.51 -0.02 2.07
CA LEU A 227 -12.89 0.65 0.93
C LEU A 227 -12.79 2.17 1.13
N ALA A 228 -13.80 2.80 1.74
CA ALA A 228 -13.71 4.23 2.07
C ALA A 228 -12.61 4.52 3.09
N ALA A 229 -12.39 3.64 4.07
CA ALA A 229 -11.37 3.80 5.09
C ALA A 229 -9.93 3.70 4.54
N VAL A 230 -9.72 3.04 3.41
CA VAL A 230 -8.39 2.93 2.77
C VAL A 230 -8.17 4.01 1.70
N MET A 231 -9.23 4.71 1.26
CA MET A 231 -9.13 5.72 0.19
C MET A 231 -8.26 6.92 0.60
N PRO A 232 -7.28 7.32 -0.22
CA PRO A 232 -6.51 8.54 -0.01
C PRO A 232 -7.32 9.76 -0.47
N LEU A 233 -8.37 10.10 0.27
CA LEU A 233 -9.24 11.22 -0.09
C LEU A 233 -8.52 12.57 0.09
N PRO A 234 -8.78 13.55 -0.79
CA PRO A 234 -8.30 14.91 -0.60
C PRO A 234 -8.86 15.55 0.66
N GLU A 235 -8.10 16.44 1.28
CA GLU A 235 -8.51 17.18 2.47
C GLU A 235 -9.89 17.85 2.28
N GLY A 236 -10.75 17.74 3.30
CA GLY A 236 -12.12 18.27 3.29
C GLY A 236 -13.17 17.34 2.66
N LEU A 237 -12.80 16.16 2.19
CA LEU A 237 -13.75 15.12 1.77
C LEU A 237 -13.76 13.99 2.80
N SER A 238 -14.90 13.82 3.47
CA SER A 238 -15.07 12.80 4.51
C SER A 238 -15.20 11.40 3.91
N GLU A 239 -14.49 10.41 4.49
CA GLU A 239 -14.56 9.00 4.12
C GLU A 239 -15.99 8.46 4.28
N MET A 240 -16.76 8.93 5.28
CA MET A 240 -18.15 8.56 5.45
C MET A 240 -19.04 9.04 4.28
N THR A 241 -18.71 10.22 3.74
CA THR A 241 -19.36 10.74 2.53
C THR A 241 -19.04 9.86 1.33
N PHE A 242 -17.78 9.46 1.17
CA PHE A 242 -17.36 8.57 0.10
C PHE A 242 -17.98 7.17 0.25
N ALA A 243 -18.02 6.60 1.46
CA ALA A 243 -18.68 5.33 1.74
C ALA A 243 -20.15 5.35 1.33
N GLY A 244 -20.84 6.45 1.63
CA GLY A 244 -22.22 6.66 1.24
C GLY A 244 -22.45 6.73 -0.27
N ALA A 245 -21.59 7.46 -0.99
CA ALA A 245 -21.64 7.57 -2.43
C ALA A 245 -21.33 6.22 -3.12
N LEU A 246 -20.26 5.55 -2.70
CA LEU A 246 -19.82 4.27 -3.26
C LEU A 246 -20.83 3.15 -2.98
N GLY A 247 -21.38 3.10 -1.76
CA GLY A 247 -22.40 2.12 -1.40
C GLY A 247 -23.81 2.45 -1.89
N ASN A 248 -24.03 3.62 -2.53
CA ASN A 248 -25.35 4.18 -2.83
C ASN A 248 -26.31 4.09 -1.62
N ARG A 249 -25.76 4.26 -0.42
CA ARG A 249 -26.42 4.10 0.86
C ARG A 249 -25.73 4.98 1.90
N ARG A 250 -26.50 5.88 2.52
CA ARG A 250 -25.97 6.82 3.53
C ARG A 250 -25.24 6.07 4.65
N PHE A 251 -24.04 6.54 5.05
CA PHE A 251 -23.35 6.05 6.24
C PHE A 251 -24.23 6.34 7.47
N ARG A 252 -24.74 5.28 8.14
CA ARG A 252 -25.66 5.39 9.25
C ARG A 252 -24.93 5.28 10.58
N TYR A 253 -25.18 6.20 11.48
CA TYR A 253 -24.51 6.25 12.78
C TYR A 253 -25.42 6.77 13.88
N PHE A 254 -25.03 6.52 15.11
CA PHE A 254 -25.58 7.13 16.33
C PHE A 254 -24.46 7.29 17.35
N TYR A 255 -24.70 8.07 18.40
CA TYR A 255 -23.80 8.14 19.54
C TYR A 255 -24.36 7.28 20.68
N ASP A 256 -23.49 6.54 21.37
CA ASP A 256 -23.88 5.83 22.58
C ASP A 256 -23.95 6.78 23.79
N ASP A 257 -24.29 6.22 24.97
CA ASP A 257 -24.49 7.00 26.19
C ASP A 257 -23.18 7.65 26.70
N GLU A 258 -22.01 7.11 26.28
CA GLU A 258 -20.69 7.64 26.60
C GLU A 258 -20.18 8.63 25.53
N GLY A 259 -20.95 8.85 24.47
CA GLY A 259 -20.65 9.75 23.37
C GLY A 259 -19.63 9.20 22.36
N PHE A 260 -19.50 7.88 22.23
CA PHE A 260 -18.79 7.25 21.13
C PHE A 260 -19.68 7.17 19.88
N CYS A 261 -19.12 7.47 18.73
CA CYS A 261 -19.80 7.25 17.46
C CYS A 261 -19.87 5.75 17.15
N ILE A 262 -21.06 5.26 16.83
CA ILE A 262 -21.34 3.86 16.54
C ILE A 262 -21.86 3.75 15.11
N SER A 263 -21.19 3.01 14.26
CA SER A 263 -21.74 2.65 12.94
C SER A 263 -22.92 1.70 13.12
N ALA A 264 -24.10 2.08 12.63
CA ALA A 264 -25.30 1.24 12.72
C ALA A 264 -25.22 0.00 11.80
N ASP A 265 -24.28 -0.01 10.86
CA ASP A 265 -24.13 -1.06 9.84
C ASP A 265 -22.90 -1.96 10.06
N ALA A 266 -21.94 -1.62 10.92
CA ALA A 266 -20.79 -2.46 11.24
C ALA A 266 -21.21 -3.78 11.90
N ASP A 267 -20.45 -4.85 11.69
CA ASP A 267 -20.68 -6.15 12.33
C ASP A 267 -20.11 -6.17 13.76
N PHE A 268 -18.92 -5.59 13.95
CA PHE A 268 -18.27 -5.43 15.25
C PHE A 268 -17.91 -3.98 15.50
N ILE A 269 -17.91 -3.60 16.78
CA ILE A 269 -17.55 -2.27 17.24
C ILE A 269 -16.75 -2.38 18.53
N ILE A 270 -15.58 -1.72 18.56
CA ILE A 270 -14.75 -1.57 19.75
C ILE A 270 -14.68 -0.08 20.06
N THR A 271 -15.10 0.33 21.24
CA THR A 271 -14.98 1.72 21.70
C THR A 271 -13.92 1.84 22.77
N GLY A 272 -13.20 2.95 22.78
CA GLY A 272 -12.18 3.20 23.79
C GLY A 272 -11.55 4.58 23.67
N THR A 273 -10.59 4.83 24.53
CA THR A 273 -9.98 6.13 24.71
C THR A 273 -8.45 6.03 24.65
N VAL A 274 -7.84 6.93 23.90
CA VAL A 274 -6.40 7.16 23.86
C VAL A 274 -6.09 8.39 24.72
N TYR A 275 -5.23 8.21 25.72
CA TYR A 275 -4.81 9.31 26.59
C TYR A 275 -3.49 9.92 26.11
N PRO A 276 -3.28 11.23 26.31
CA PRO A 276 -2.06 11.90 25.92
C PRO A 276 -0.80 11.24 26.54
N GLY A 277 0.15 10.87 25.68
CA GLY A 277 1.42 10.29 26.11
C GLY A 277 1.38 8.83 26.56
N GLU A 278 0.23 8.18 26.62
CA GLU A 278 0.16 6.75 26.94
C GLU A 278 0.47 5.91 25.70
N ASN A 279 1.67 5.33 25.67
CA ASN A 279 2.14 4.45 24.60
C ASN A 279 2.59 3.11 25.18
N LYS A 280 2.48 2.05 24.39
CA LYS A 280 3.05 0.72 24.66
C LYS A 280 3.75 0.17 23.42
N PRO A 281 4.67 -0.81 23.57
CA PRO A 281 5.26 -1.51 22.42
C PRO A 281 4.18 -2.14 21.54
N GLU A 282 4.17 -1.82 20.24
CA GLU A 282 3.30 -2.38 19.21
C GLU A 282 4.16 -3.11 18.20
N GLY A 283 3.66 -4.21 17.65
CA GLY A 283 4.38 -5.05 16.70
C GLY A 283 5.14 -6.20 17.37
N PRO A 284 6.00 -6.93 16.63
CA PRO A 284 6.15 -6.82 15.18
C PRO A 284 4.87 -7.16 14.42
N PHE A 285 4.76 -6.70 13.17
CA PHE A 285 3.64 -7.03 12.29
C PHE A 285 4.15 -7.26 10.87
N GLY A 286 3.73 -8.33 10.23
CA GLY A 286 4.02 -8.58 8.82
C GLY A 286 3.34 -7.55 7.93
N ASP A 287 4.12 -6.70 7.25
CA ASP A 287 3.60 -5.51 6.58
C ASP A 287 3.76 -5.53 5.05
N HIS A 288 3.12 -4.56 4.39
CA HIS A 288 2.96 -4.49 2.93
C HIS A 288 4.26 -4.34 2.13
N LEU A 289 5.36 -3.95 2.77
CA LEU A 289 6.68 -3.96 2.13
C LEU A 289 7.29 -5.37 1.99
N GLY A 290 6.67 -6.38 2.60
CA GLY A 290 7.21 -7.75 2.62
C GLY A 290 8.20 -8.01 3.75
N TYR A 291 8.26 -7.10 4.72
CA TYR A 291 9.08 -7.17 5.92
C TYR A 291 8.21 -6.99 7.15
N TYR A 292 8.74 -7.40 8.32
CA TYR A 292 8.10 -7.05 9.57
C TYR A 292 8.30 -5.57 9.88
N SER A 293 7.25 -4.87 10.34
CA SER A 293 7.47 -3.64 11.09
C SER A 293 8.13 -3.97 12.43
N LEU A 294 9.11 -3.18 12.82
CA LEU A 294 9.79 -3.36 14.10
C LEU A 294 8.89 -2.89 15.26
N ILE A 295 9.25 -3.32 16.48
CA ILE A 295 8.54 -2.92 17.70
C ILE A 295 8.85 -1.46 18.00
N HIS A 296 7.81 -0.64 18.13
CA HIS A 296 7.92 0.76 18.51
C HIS A 296 6.84 1.12 19.53
N PRO A 297 7.08 2.13 20.41
CA PRO A 297 6.03 2.66 21.27
C PRO A 297 5.00 3.43 20.43
N PHE A 298 3.78 2.88 20.35
CA PHE A 298 2.63 3.48 19.71
C PHE A 298 1.48 3.72 20.67
N PRO A 299 0.47 4.54 20.31
CA PRO A 299 -0.63 4.89 21.19
C PRO A 299 -1.40 3.69 21.72
N LEU A 300 -1.62 3.71 23.03
CA LEU A 300 -2.43 2.75 23.75
C LEU A 300 -3.88 3.18 23.78
N MET A 301 -4.80 2.31 23.38
CA MET A 301 -6.23 2.51 23.55
C MET A 301 -6.76 1.69 24.71
N LYS A 302 -7.37 2.34 25.71
CA LYS A 302 -8.13 1.68 26.77
C LYS A 302 -9.53 1.34 26.28
N VAL A 303 -9.86 0.07 26.28
CA VAL A 303 -11.12 -0.46 25.76
C VAL A 303 -12.25 -0.21 26.76
N HIS A 304 -13.36 0.37 26.30
CA HIS A 304 -14.58 0.57 27.10
C HIS A 304 -15.60 -0.53 26.82
N ASN A 305 -15.98 -0.72 25.55
CA ASN A 305 -16.96 -1.73 25.17
C ASN A 305 -16.57 -2.42 23.89
N VAL A 306 -16.96 -3.68 23.76
CA VAL A 306 -16.91 -4.48 22.54
C VAL A 306 -18.29 -4.98 22.22
N TYR A 307 -18.80 -4.65 21.03
CA TYR A 307 -20.13 -5.01 20.57
C TYR A 307 -20.06 -5.81 19.27
N HIS A 308 -21.05 -6.67 19.06
CA HIS A 308 -21.26 -7.36 17.79
C HIS A 308 -22.73 -7.49 17.46
N LYS A 309 -23.08 -7.61 16.18
CA LYS A 309 -24.42 -8.02 15.73
C LYS A 309 -24.63 -9.52 15.95
N LYS A 310 -25.90 -9.96 15.97
CA LYS A 310 -26.23 -11.37 16.17
C LYS A 310 -25.53 -12.29 15.16
N ASP A 311 -25.54 -11.92 13.88
CA ASP A 311 -24.98 -12.72 12.78
C ASP A 311 -23.71 -12.03 12.22
N ALA A 312 -22.84 -11.56 13.11
CA ALA A 312 -21.64 -10.82 12.76
C ALA A 312 -20.59 -11.70 12.07
N ILE A 313 -19.98 -11.18 11.03
CA ILE A 313 -18.91 -11.81 10.27
C ILE A 313 -17.65 -10.93 10.36
N TRP A 314 -16.53 -11.52 10.76
CA TRP A 314 -15.24 -10.84 10.89
C TRP A 314 -14.55 -10.73 9.54
N SER A 315 -14.28 -9.52 9.05
CA SER A 315 -13.50 -9.33 7.83
C SER A 315 -12.02 -9.16 8.16
N PHE A 316 -11.16 -9.83 7.39
CA PHE A 316 -9.71 -9.68 7.50
C PHE A 316 -9.04 -9.84 6.13
N THR A 317 -7.81 -9.36 6.03
CA THR A 317 -6.88 -9.61 4.92
C THR A 317 -5.52 -10.03 5.47
N VAL A 318 -4.68 -10.60 4.63
CA VAL A 318 -3.28 -10.88 4.95
C VAL A 318 -2.41 -9.88 4.24
N VAL A 319 -1.73 -9.07 5.02
CA VAL A 319 -0.77 -8.08 4.52
C VAL A 319 0.59 -8.74 4.38
N GLY A 320 1.33 -8.43 3.33
CA GLY A 320 2.64 -9.02 3.11
C GLY A 320 3.31 -8.51 1.84
N ARG A 321 4.32 -9.24 1.38
CA ARG A 321 5.03 -8.89 0.15
C ARG A 321 4.09 -8.89 -1.06
N PRO A 322 4.04 -7.79 -1.84
CA PRO A 322 3.19 -7.72 -3.03
C PRO A 322 3.54 -8.76 -4.11
N PRO A 323 2.54 -9.22 -4.89
CA PRO A 323 1.13 -8.80 -4.84
C PRO A 323 0.33 -9.48 -3.72
N GLN A 324 -0.57 -8.71 -3.09
CA GLN A 324 -1.50 -9.15 -2.06
C GLN A 324 -2.90 -8.52 -2.29
N GLU A 325 -3.87 -8.80 -1.44
CA GLU A 325 -5.23 -8.24 -1.58
C GLU A 325 -5.22 -6.70 -1.59
N ASP A 326 -4.30 -6.04 -0.92
CA ASP A 326 -4.09 -4.59 -0.96
C ASP A 326 -3.62 -4.07 -2.33
N THR A 327 -2.92 -4.88 -3.13
CA THR A 327 -2.65 -4.61 -4.56
C THR A 327 -3.95 -4.38 -5.33
N SER A 328 -4.97 -5.21 -5.08
CA SER A 328 -6.28 -5.08 -5.72
C SER A 328 -7.06 -3.87 -5.21
N PHE A 329 -6.90 -3.50 -3.93
CA PHE A 329 -7.38 -2.20 -3.42
C PHE A 329 -6.75 -1.04 -4.18
N GLY A 330 -5.43 -1.05 -4.32
CA GLY A 330 -4.68 -0.04 -5.07
C GLY A 330 -5.16 0.10 -6.51
N ALA A 331 -5.36 -1.01 -7.21
CA ALA A 331 -5.90 -1.03 -8.57
C ALA A 331 -7.32 -0.44 -8.65
N LEU A 332 -8.21 -0.78 -7.71
CA LEU A 332 -9.57 -0.20 -7.66
C LEU A 332 -9.54 1.30 -7.33
N ILE A 333 -8.68 1.72 -6.41
CA ILE A 333 -8.45 3.13 -6.07
C ILE A 333 -8.01 3.90 -7.32
N HIS A 334 -7.06 3.35 -8.07
CA HIS A 334 -6.59 3.95 -9.33
C HIS A 334 -7.73 4.06 -10.36
N GLU A 335 -8.56 3.05 -10.53
CA GLU A 335 -9.74 3.08 -11.39
C GLU A 335 -10.73 4.20 -11.00
N ILE A 336 -10.85 4.51 -9.72
CA ILE A 336 -11.74 5.55 -9.21
C ILE A 336 -11.12 6.95 -9.33
N THR A 337 -9.83 7.09 -9.01
CA THR A 337 -9.17 8.39 -8.82
C THR A 337 -8.14 8.74 -9.88
N GLY A 338 -7.71 7.80 -10.72
CA GLY A 338 -6.59 7.94 -11.64
C GLY A 338 -6.70 9.14 -12.59
N SER A 339 -7.93 9.53 -12.96
CA SER A 339 -8.16 10.72 -13.78
C SER A 339 -8.11 12.06 -13.00
N ALA A 340 -8.14 12.03 -11.67
CA ALA A 340 -8.18 13.24 -10.85
C ALA A 340 -6.78 13.75 -10.47
N ILE A 341 -5.86 12.84 -10.12
CA ILE A 341 -4.50 13.20 -9.67
C ILE A 341 -3.74 14.04 -10.71
N PRO A 342 -3.71 13.68 -12.02
CA PRO A 342 -3.05 14.50 -13.03
C PRO A 342 -3.64 15.91 -13.18
N GLN A 343 -4.91 16.10 -12.83
CA GLN A 343 -5.54 17.42 -12.93
C GLN A 343 -5.14 18.37 -11.80
N GLU A 344 -4.66 17.84 -10.69
CA GLU A 344 -4.20 18.63 -9.55
C GLU A 344 -2.72 19.05 -9.67
N ILE A 345 -1.93 18.37 -10.52
CA ILE A 345 -0.52 18.67 -10.79
C ILE A 345 -0.39 19.06 -12.28
N HIS A 346 -0.15 20.35 -12.52
CA HIS A 346 -0.07 20.85 -13.89
C HIS A 346 1.05 20.15 -14.68
N GLY A 347 0.72 19.65 -15.86
CA GLY A 347 1.66 18.92 -16.73
C GLY A 347 1.79 17.41 -16.43
N LEU A 348 1.39 16.94 -15.25
CA LEU A 348 1.36 15.52 -14.95
C LEU A 348 0.32 14.82 -15.82
N LYS A 349 0.67 13.67 -16.37
CA LYS A 349 -0.22 12.84 -17.21
C LYS A 349 -0.62 11.57 -16.49
N GLU A 350 0.34 10.93 -15.85
CA GLU A 350 0.15 9.68 -15.15
C GLU A 350 1.10 9.58 -13.97
N VAL A 351 0.68 8.91 -12.91
CA VAL A 351 1.49 8.57 -11.75
C VAL A 351 1.05 7.21 -11.22
N HIS A 352 2.02 6.36 -10.94
CA HIS A 352 1.82 5.01 -10.45
C HIS A 352 2.79 4.70 -9.32
N ALA A 353 2.27 4.44 -8.14
CA ALA A 353 3.03 3.88 -7.03
C ALA A 353 3.16 2.37 -7.27
N VAL A 354 4.39 1.91 -7.49
CA VAL A 354 4.66 0.53 -7.94
C VAL A 354 4.48 -0.45 -6.80
N ASP A 355 3.36 -1.15 -6.82
CA ASP A 355 2.98 -2.11 -5.78
C ASP A 355 4.05 -3.19 -5.58
N ALA A 356 4.58 -3.78 -6.64
CA ALA A 356 5.63 -4.80 -6.58
C ALA A 356 6.88 -4.37 -5.79
N ALA A 357 7.12 -3.07 -5.65
CA ALA A 357 8.19 -2.49 -4.82
C ALA A 357 7.70 -2.01 -3.45
N GLY A 358 6.48 -2.37 -3.02
CA GLY A 358 5.90 -1.95 -1.74
C GLY A 358 5.29 -0.54 -1.75
N VAL A 359 4.82 -0.06 -2.89
CA VAL A 359 4.10 1.21 -3.11
C VAL A 359 5.00 2.45 -2.96
N HIS A 360 5.35 2.85 -1.74
CA HIS A 360 6.10 4.10 -1.48
C HIS A 360 7.58 4.06 -1.90
N PRO A 361 8.32 2.93 -1.83
CA PRO A 361 9.71 2.92 -2.27
C PRO A 361 9.92 3.30 -3.73
N LEU A 362 8.95 3.04 -4.62
CA LEU A 362 9.07 3.31 -6.05
C LEU A 362 7.83 3.97 -6.64
N LEU A 363 8.01 5.14 -7.24
CA LEU A 363 6.97 5.86 -7.96
C LEU A 363 7.38 6.10 -9.41
N PHE A 364 6.52 5.77 -10.36
CA PHE A 364 6.66 6.12 -11.76
C PHE A 364 5.73 7.27 -12.13
N ALA A 365 6.20 8.17 -13.00
CA ALA A 365 5.39 9.28 -13.48
C ALA A 365 5.65 9.58 -14.95
N ILE A 366 4.63 10.08 -15.64
CA ILE A 366 4.73 10.63 -16.99
C ILE A 366 4.28 12.08 -16.92
N GLY A 367 5.16 13.00 -17.30
CA GLY A 367 4.90 14.43 -17.34
C GLY A 367 5.05 15.02 -18.72
N SER A 368 4.64 16.27 -18.91
CA SER A 368 4.92 17.03 -20.12
C SER A 368 6.29 17.67 -20.06
N GLU A 369 6.99 17.78 -21.20
CA GLU A 369 8.26 18.50 -21.34
C GLU A 369 8.15 19.53 -22.48
N ARG A 370 7.57 20.71 -22.19
CA ARG A 370 7.17 21.72 -23.16
C ARG A 370 7.82 23.09 -22.97
N TYR A 371 8.48 23.32 -21.80
CA TYR A 371 8.89 24.67 -21.40
C TYR A 371 9.99 25.28 -22.27
N THR A 372 10.72 24.46 -23.01
CA THR A 372 11.84 24.89 -23.82
C THR A 372 11.72 24.54 -25.30
N PRO A 373 10.63 24.95 -25.99
CA PRO A 373 10.39 24.60 -27.40
C PRO A 373 11.44 25.21 -28.35
N TYR A 374 12.23 26.16 -27.88
CA TYR A 374 13.31 26.82 -28.61
C TYR A 374 14.65 26.07 -28.55
N LEU A 375 14.78 25.06 -27.68
CA LEU A 375 15.97 24.20 -27.63
C LEU A 375 15.89 23.10 -28.68
N LYS A 376 17.03 22.84 -29.37
CA LYS A 376 17.11 21.74 -30.34
C LYS A 376 17.09 20.38 -29.65
N GLU A 377 17.75 20.28 -28.51
CA GLU A 377 17.81 19.06 -27.69
C GLU A 377 16.84 19.21 -26.51
N ARG A 378 15.90 18.29 -26.40
CA ARG A 378 14.99 18.22 -25.26
C ARG A 378 15.69 17.50 -24.10
N LYS A 379 15.59 18.04 -22.91
CA LYS A 379 16.14 17.52 -21.66
C LYS A 379 15.19 17.80 -20.51
N PRO A 380 15.27 17.06 -19.38
CA PRO A 380 14.41 17.28 -18.21
C PRO A 380 14.46 18.73 -17.70
N GLN A 381 13.32 19.41 -17.68
CA GLN A 381 13.10 20.74 -17.09
C GLN A 381 11.68 20.85 -16.51
N GLU A 382 10.62 20.77 -17.33
CA GLU A 382 9.24 20.80 -16.86
C GLU A 382 8.94 19.57 -15.99
N ILE A 383 9.40 18.36 -16.39
CA ILE A 383 9.22 17.16 -15.59
C ILE A 383 9.91 17.22 -14.22
N LEU A 384 11.00 17.99 -14.07
CA LEU A 384 11.62 18.24 -12.75
C LEU A 384 10.74 19.12 -11.88
N THR A 385 10.05 20.12 -12.45
CA THR A 385 9.06 20.91 -11.73
C THR A 385 7.87 20.06 -11.28
N ILE A 386 7.41 19.15 -12.15
CA ILE A 386 6.36 18.19 -11.84
C ILE A 386 6.81 17.25 -10.71
N ALA A 387 8.04 16.74 -10.77
CA ALA A 387 8.61 15.88 -9.73
C ALA A 387 8.63 16.55 -8.35
N ASN A 388 9.03 17.82 -8.28
CA ASN A 388 8.99 18.59 -7.03
C ASN A 388 7.56 18.72 -6.49
N HIS A 389 6.57 18.91 -7.37
CA HIS A 389 5.17 18.98 -6.97
C HIS A 389 4.66 17.63 -6.45
N ILE A 390 5.02 16.51 -7.11
CA ILE A 390 4.71 15.15 -6.65
C ILE A 390 5.28 14.93 -5.24
N LEU A 391 6.57 15.20 -5.04
CA LEU A 391 7.26 15.01 -3.76
C LEU A 391 6.79 15.95 -2.64
N GLY A 392 6.06 17.02 -2.97
CA GLY A 392 5.44 17.95 -2.01
C GLY A 392 3.97 17.64 -1.70
N LYS A 393 3.38 16.56 -2.27
CA LYS A 393 1.92 16.36 -2.20
C LYS A 393 1.51 15.10 -1.44
N ASN A 394 0.88 15.28 -0.26
CA ASN A 394 0.20 14.23 0.51
C ASN A 394 0.98 12.89 0.54
N GLN A 395 0.32 11.77 0.25
CA GLN A 395 0.92 10.42 0.25
C GLN A 395 2.01 10.25 -0.84
N LEU A 396 1.94 10.98 -1.96
CA LEU A 396 2.99 10.94 -2.99
C LEU A 396 4.33 11.45 -2.46
N SER A 397 4.31 12.29 -1.41
CA SER A 397 5.51 12.78 -0.75
C SER A 397 6.32 11.69 -0.06
N LEU A 398 5.77 10.49 0.13
CA LEU A 398 6.48 9.34 0.71
C LEU A 398 7.32 8.57 -0.32
N ALA A 399 7.22 8.90 -1.61
CA ALA A 399 8.04 8.27 -2.64
C ALA A 399 9.54 8.43 -2.35
N LYS A 400 10.27 7.30 -2.36
CA LYS A 400 11.72 7.26 -2.14
C LYS A 400 12.49 7.38 -3.46
N TYR A 401 12.12 6.59 -4.45
CA TYR A 401 12.59 6.69 -5.82
C TYR A 401 11.44 7.19 -6.71
N LEU A 402 11.64 8.31 -7.39
CA LEU A 402 10.71 8.83 -8.40
C LEU A 402 11.38 8.79 -9.76
N PHE A 403 10.90 7.91 -10.65
CA PHE A 403 11.27 7.90 -12.05
C PHE A 403 10.22 8.66 -12.86
N ILE A 404 10.65 9.65 -13.64
CA ILE A 404 9.74 10.47 -14.44
C ILE A 404 10.20 10.60 -15.89
N ALA A 405 9.28 10.29 -16.83
CA ALA A 405 9.49 10.37 -18.26
C ALA A 405 8.69 11.52 -18.89
N ALA A 406 9.19 12.02 -20.02
CA ALA A 406 8.47 12.98 -20.84
C ALA A 406 7.48 12.27 -21.78
N LYS A 407 6.21 12.65 -21.73
CA LYS A 407 5.15 12.11 -22.62
C LYS A 407 5.46 12.30 -24.10
N GLU A 408 6.13 13.37 -24.45
CA GLU A 408 6.48 13.74 -25.81
C GLU A 408 7.44 12.77 -26.50
N ASP A 409 8.14 11.91 -25.71
CA ASP A 409 9.09 10.92 -26.23
C ASP A 409 8.40 9.63 -26.66
N ASP A 410 7.32 9.24 -25.98
CA ASP A 410 6.47 8.12 -26.34
C ASP A 410 5.03 8.35 -25.81
N PRO A 411 4.09 8.68 -26.70
CA PRO A 411 2.68 8.90 -26.33
C PRO A 411 1.96 7.67 -25.76
N ASN A 412 2.49 6.46 -26.03
CA ASN A 412 1.90 5.19 -25.61
C ASN A 412 2.56 4.60 -24.35
N LEU A 413 3.56 5.29 -23.80
CA LEU A 413 4.21 4.84 -22.58
C LEU A 413 3.20 4.74 -21.43
N ASP A 414 3.25 3.63 -20.71
CA ASP A 414 2.36 3.31 -19.59
C ASP A 414 3.19 2.96 -18.34
N THR A 415 2.91 3.62 -17.23
CA THR A 415 3.61 3.39 -15.96
C THR A 415 3.35 2.01 -15.36
N HIS A 416 2.29 1.33 -15.78
CA HIS A 416 1.94 -0.01 -15.29
C HIS A 416 2.77 -1.13 -15.96
N HIS A 417 3.37 -0.86 -17.12
CA HIS A 417 4.30 -1.76 -17.77
C HIS A 417 5.73 -1.54 -17.23
N ILE A 418 5.98 -2.01 -15.99
CA ILE A 418 7.19 -1.71 -15.20
C ILE A 418 8.48 -1.88 -16.01
N GLY A 419 8.64 -3.02 -16.71
CA GLY A 419 9.84 -3.32 -17.48
C GLY A 419 10.05 -2.35 -18.65
N GLU A 420 9.01 -2.07 -19.42
CA GLU A 420 9.04 -1.15 -20.55
C GLU A 420 9.30 0.29 -20.11
N PHE A 421 8.68 0.69 -18.98
CA PHE A 421 8.90 2.02 -18.41
C PHE A 421 10.35 2.22 -17.95
N LEU A 422 10.94 1.25 -17.25
CA LEU A 422 12.35 1.29 -16.85
C LEU A 422 13.29 1.32 -18.05
N GLN A 423 13.02 0.52 -19.09
CA GLN A 423 13.80 0.54 -20.32
C GLN A 423 13.73 1.91 -21.01
N HIS A 424 12.52 2.49 -21.12
CA HIS A 424 12.33 3.82 -21.71
C HIS A 424 13.17 4.89 -20.98
N ILE A 425 13.20 4.87 -19.65
CA ILE A 425 14.04 5.77 -18.84
C ILE A 425 15.52 5.51 -19.12
N LEU A 426 15.98 4.27 -19.01
CA LEU A 426 17.40 3.91 -19.11
C LEU A 426 18.00 4.18 -20.50
N GLU A 427 17.20 4.07 -21.55
CA GLU A 427 17.63 4.43 -22.93
C GLU A 427 17.95 5.92 -23.07
N ARG A 428 17.29 6.80 -22.30
CA ARG A 428 17.35 8.27 -22.44
C ARG A 428 18.13 8.96 -21.33
N LEU A 429 18.26 8.33 -20.19
CA LEU A 429 18.87 8.89 -18.98
C LEU A 429 20.31 9.35 -19.22
N ASP A 430 20.61 10.60 -18.93
CA ASP A 430 21.95 11.14 -18.84
C ASP A 430 22.44 11.09 -17.39
N LEU A 431 23.23 10.07 -17.07
CA LEU A 431 23.72 9.85 -15.71
C LEU A 431 24.66 10.95 -15.19
N THR A 432 25.09 11.85 -16.07
CA THR A 432 25.90 13.01 -15.66
C THR A 432 25.06 14.18 -15.18
N ARG A 433 23.70 14.14 -15.37
CA ARG A 433 22.83 15.29 -15.14
C ARG A 433 21.49 14.96 -14.49
N ASP A 434 20.90 13.80 -14.80
CA ASP A 434 19.45 13.57 -14.61
C ASP A 434 19.10 12.82 -13.32
N VAL A 435 20.03 12.74 -12.35
CA VAL A 435 19.86 12.11 -11.05
C VAL A 435 19.92 13.17 -9.95
N HIS A 436 18.80 13.37 -9.23
CA HIS A 436 18.64 14.47 -8.27
C HIS A 436 18.29 13.97 -6.88
N PHE A 437 19.14 14.23 -5.89
CA PHE A 437 18.99 13.75 -4.51
C PHE A 437 18.32 14.76 -3.59
N TYR A 438 17.52 14.23 -2.68
CA TYR A 438 17.00 14.92 -1.50
C TYR A 438 17.49 14.17 -0.26
N THR A 439 18.41 14.76 0.46
CA THR A 439 19.02 14.16 1.66
C THR A 439 18.34 14.64 2.94
N ASN A 440 18.44 13.88 4.03
CA ASN A 440 17.89 14.25 5.34
C ASN A 440 16.39 14.59 5.27
N THR A 441 15.60 13.72 4.66
CA THR A 441 14.17 13.92 4.44
C THR A 441 13.33 12.78 5.00
N THR A 442 12.02 12.96 4.95
CA THR A 442 11.04 11.98 5.40
C THR A 442 10.84 10.87 4.38
N ILE A 443 10.85 9.62 4.84
CA ILE A 443 10.41 8.43 4.10
C ILE A 443 9.25 7.76 4.84
N ASP A 444 8.70 6.69 4.27
CA ASP A 444 7.62 5.91 4.89
C ASP A 444 8.02 5.38 6.27
N THR A 445 7.07 5.35 7.21
CA THR A 445 7.27 4.82 8.58
C THR A 445 7.69 3.35 8.59
N LEU A 446 7.30 2.58 7.57
CA LEU A 446 7.57 1.15 7.46
C LEU A 446 8.80 0.84 6.59
N ASP A 447 9.45 1.85 6.05
CA ASP A 447 10.68 1.70 5.27
C ASP A 447 11.91 1.83 6.19
N TYR A 448 12.50 0.70 6.53
CA TYR A 448 13.69 0.59 7.39
C TYR A 448 15.01 0.64 6.60
N SER A 449 15.00 1.04 5.35
CA SER A 449 16.23 1.21 4.57
C SER A 449 16.97 2.51 4.87
N GLY A 450 16.33 3.45 5.57
CA GLY A 450 16.88 4.77 5.91
C GLY A 450 17.68 4.80 7.23
N ASP A 451 17.85 6.02 7.75
CA ASP A 451 18.71 6.30 8.91
C ASP A 451 17.96 6.23 10.24
N GLY A 452 16.70 5.82 10.23
CA GLY A 452 15.83 5.72 11.40
C GLY A 452 14.36 5.88 11.04
N LEU A 453 13.49 5.92 12.05
CA LEU A 453 12.05 6.02 11.86
C LEU A 453 11.69 7.31 11.11
N ASN A 454 11.04 7.19 9.95
CA ASN A 454 10.69 8.28 9.05
C ASN A 454 11.88 9.12 8.55
N SER A 455 13.08 8.62 8.59
CA SER A 455 14.30 9.36 8.24
C SER A 455 15.09 8.63 7.16
N GLY A 456 15.40 9.34 6.07
CA GLY A 456 16.17 8.80 4.96
C GLY A 456 16.38 9.83 3.85
N SER A 457 16.42 9.37 2.63
CA SER A 457 16.65 10.22 1.44
C SER A 457 15.73 9.84 0.29
N LYS A 458 15.68 10.71 -0.73
CA LYS A 458 14.93 10.46 -1.96
C LYS A 458 15.79 10.76 -3.18
N VAL A 459 15.41 10.19 -4.31
CA VAL A 459 16.01 10.49 -5.59
C VAL A 459 14.95 10.66 -6.68
N VAL A 460 15.13 11.67 -7.52
CA VAL A 460 14.40 11.84 -8.78
C VAL A 460 15.33 11.45 -9.92
N ILE A 461 14.88 10.53 -10.75
CA ILE A 461 15.56 10.08 -11.97
C ILE A 461 14.65 10.50 -13.13
N ALA A 462 15.08 11.51 -13.88
CA ALA A 462 14.27 12.16 -14.91
C ALA A 462 14.85 11.88 -16.30
N ALA A 463 14.01 11.49 -17.25
CA ALA A 463 14.46 11.24 -18.62
C ALA A 463 13.57 11.95 -19.65
N ALA A 464 14.22 12.67 -20.57
CA ALA A 464 13.54 13.32 -21.69
C ALA A 464 14.48 13.44 -22.90
N GLY A 465 13.91 13.36 -24.10
CA GLY A 465 14.60 13.53 -25.38
C GLY A 465 14.94 12.22 -26.06
N ASP A 466 15.93 12.29 -26.96
CA ASP A 466 16.30 11.16 -27.81
C ASP A 466 17.00 10.05 -27.02
N LYS A 467 16.90 8.82 -27.53
CA LYS A 467 17.65 7.68 -26.99
C LYS A 467 19.15 7.96 -27.06
N LYS A 468 19.84 7.75 -25.95
CA LYS A 468 21.28 7.93 -25.81
C LYS A 468 22.07 6.63 -25.93
N ARG A 469 21.38 5.49 -25.77
CA ARG A 469 21.98 4.15 -25.82
C ARG A 469 20.99 3.08 -26.21
N GLU A 470 21.52 1.96 -26.68
CA GLU A 470 20.81 0.70 -26.81
C GLU A 470 21.05 -0.13 -25.53
N LEU A 471 20.00 -0.74 -25.01
CA LEU A 471 20.11 -1.56 -23.81
C LEU A 471 20.43 -3.01 -24.16
N TRP A 472 21.38 -3.58 -23.43
CA TRP A 472 21.78 -4.97 -23.62
C TRP A 472 20.96 -5.92 -22.73
N ASN A 473 20.60 -7.06 -23.29
CA ASN A 473 20.01 -8.20 -22.58
C ASN A 473 21.04 -9.31 -22.30
N TYR A 474 22.32 -9.03 -22.46
CA TYR A 474 23.44 -9.93 -22.28
C TYR A 474 24.60 -9.23 -21.56
N ILE A 475 25.49 -10.03 -21.00
CA ILE A 475 26.76 -9.55 -20.42
C ILE A 475 27.79 -9.55 -21.55
N PRO A 476 28.54 -8.45 -21.78
CA PRO A 476 29.51 -8.37 -22.88
C PRO A 476 30.66 -9.35 -22.68
N ASP A 477 31.23 -9.79 -23.79
CA ASP A 477 32.45 -10.61 -23.79
C ASP A 477 33.61 -9.87 -23.12
N GLY A 478 34.34 -10.57 -22.27
CA GLY A 478 35.46 -9.97 -21.52
C GLY A 478 35.05 -9.28 -20.22
N PHE A 479 33.76 -9.27 -19.86
CA PHE A 479 33.31 -8.77 -18.57
C PHE A 479 34.00 -9.50 -17.42
N SER A 480 34.66 -8.75 -16.53
CA SER A 480 35.39 -9.29 -15.40
C SER A 480 35.14 -8.51 -14.12
N LEU A 481 35.08 -9.22 -13.02
CA LEU A 481 34.81 -8.70 -11.70
C LEU A 481 36.00 -8.88 -10.76
N PRO A 482 36.21 -7.94 -9.82
CA PRO A 482 37.24 -8.13 -8.78
C PRO A 482 36.76 -9.18 -7.76
N GLY A 483 37.69 -9.64 -6.90
CA GLY A 483 37.32 -10.53 -5.79
C GLY A 483 36.31 -9.89 -4.85
N GLY A 484 35.38 -10.71 -4.31
CA GLY A 484 34.30 -10.25 -3.45
C GLY A 484 32.95 -10.08 -4.17
N PHE A 485 32.92 -10.24 -5.49
CA PHE A 485 31.70 -10.25 -6.29
C PHE A 485 31.46 -11.63 -6.90
N GLY A 486 30.19 -12.03 -6.93
CA GLY A 486 29.77 -13.35 -7.37
C GLY A 486 29.17 -13.35 -8.78
N LYS A 487 28.03 -14.01 -8.93
CA LYS A 487 27.35 -14.14 -10.22
C LYS A 487 26.72 -12.81 -10.65
N ALA A 488 26.83 -12.54 -11.93
CA ALA A 488 26.14 -11.44 -12.59
C ALA A 488 25.10 -11.99 -13.57
N LYS A 489 23.92 -11.37 -13.61
CA LYS A 489 22.83 -11.72 -14.53
C LYS A 489 22.14 -10.45 -15.01
N VAL A 490 21.80 -10.38 -16.28
CA VAL A 490 20.92 -9.32 -16.78
C VAL A 490 19.50 -9.64 -16.35
N ALA A 491 18.90 -8.79 -15.52
CA ALA A 491 17.55 -8.98 -15.00
C ALA A 491 16.47 -8.53 -15.99
N VAL A 492 16.68 -7.35 -16.58
CA VAL A 492 15.95 -6.81 -17.74
C VAL A 492 16.95 -6.05 -18.61
N PRO A 493 16.66 -5.78 -19.89
CA PRO A 493 17.58 -5.02 -20.72
C PRO A 493 18.04 -3.72 -20.03
N GLY A 494 19.36 -3.55 -19.92
CA GLY A 494 19.98 -2.39 -19.27
C GLY A 494 20.20 -2.50 -17.76
N ILE A 495 19.75 -3.57 -17.08
CA ILE A 495 19.92 -3.73 -15.62
C ILE A 495 20.66 -5.04 -15.33
N LEU A 496 21.83 -4.90 -14.71
CA LEU A 496 22.65 -6.01 -14.26
C LEU A 496 22.44 -6.26 -12.77
N ALA A 497 21.92 -7.42 -12.39
CA ALA A 497 21.94 -7.90 -11.01
C ALA A 497 23.31 -8.54 -10.73
N LEU A 498 24.02 -8.01 -9.76
CA LEU A 498 25.37 -8.43 -9.39
C LEU A 498 25.38 -8.90 -7.94
N GLU A 499 25.73 -10.16 -7.75
CA GLU A 499 25.90 -10.74 -6.42
C GLU A 499 27.16 -10.21 -5.76
N ALA A 500 27.06 -9.77 -4.51
CA ALA A 500 28.17 -9.28 -3.72
C ALA A 500 28.22 -9.98 -2.37
N THR A 501 29.34 -9.88 -1.68
CA THR A 501 29.47 -10.36 -0.29
C THR A 501 28.46 -9.67 0.61
N ASN A 502 28.03 -10.36 1.66
CA ASN A 502 27.08 -9.80 2.63
C ASN A 502 27.55 -8.43 3.14
N TYR A 503 26.64 -7.47 3.18
CA TYR A 503 26.92 -6.14 3.71
C TYR A 503 27.45 -6.23 5.16
N GLN A 504 28.50 -5.51 5.46
CA GLN A 504 29.08 -5.47 6.81
C GLN A 504 28.92 -4.09 7.44
N ASN A 505 29.42 -3.05 6.81
CA ASN A 505 29.28 -1.65 7.22
C ASN A 505 29.64 -0.72 6.04
N ALA A 506 29.37 0.57 6.20
CA ALA A 506 29.61 1.57 5.16
C ALA A 506 31.09 1.70 4.74
N GLU A 507 32.03 1.55 5.67
CA GLU A 507 33.48 1.66 5.37
C GLU A 507 33.95 0.53 4.45
N LYS A 508 33.55 -0.72 4.73
CA LYS A 508 33.85 -1.86 3.87
C LYS A 508 33.16 -1.76 2.52
N THR A 509 31.92 -1.33 2.50
CA THR A 509 31.19 -1.08 1.25
C THR A 509 31.91 -0.04 0.39
N ALA A 510 32.41 1.04 0.97
CA ALA A 510 33.17 2.03 0.22
C ALA A 510 34.43 1.44 -0.43
N VAL A 511 35.12 0.51 0.25
CA VAL A 511 36.27 -0.21 -0.33
C VAL A 511 35.84 -1.14 -1.45
N GLU A 512 34.76 -1.91 -1.27
CA GLU A 512 34.20 -2.81 -2.28
C GLU A 512 33.78 -2.04 -3.55
N ILE A 513 33.08 -0.92 -3.37
CA ILE A 513 32.65 -0.04 -4.48
C ILE A 513 33.86 0.56 -5.20
N ALA A 514 34.89 0.99 -4.46
CA ALA A 514 36.12 1.50 -5.09
C ALA A 514 36.87 0.43 -5.92
N LEU A 515 36.91 -0.82 -5.46
CA LEU A 515 37.43 -1.95 -6.20
C LEU A 515 36.62 -2.26 -7.46
N LEU A 516 35.27 -2.27 -7.31
CA LEU A 516 34.37 -2.48 -8.43
C LEU A 516 34.51 -1.37 -9.48
N ASN A 517 34.54 -0.11 -9.05
CA ASN A 517 34.73 1.04 -9.92
C ASN A 517 36.03 0.91 -10.75
N ARG A 518 37.16 0.60 -10.10
CA ARG A 518 38.44 0.40 -10.78
C ARG A 518 38.42 -0.74 -11.81
N SER A 519 37.70 -1.83 -11.48
CA SER A 519 37.59 -2.98 -12.38
C SER A 519 36.73 -2.70 -13.60
N LEU A 520 35.66 -1.90 -13.43
CA LEU A 520 34.65 -1.67 -14.46
C LEU A 520 34.87 -0.39 -15.27
N MET A 521 35.73 0.54 -14.81
CA MET A 521 35.93 1.85 -15.46
C MET A 521 36.43 1.79 -16.89
N ASP A 522 37.18 0.76 -17.24
CA ASP A 522 37.79 0.52 -18.58
C ASP A 522 37.02 -0.52 -19.40
N GLN A 523 35.91 -1.09 -18.86
CA GLN A 523 35.07 -2.05 -19.56
C GLN A 523 33.90 -1.32 -20.23
N ASP A 524 33.55 -1.75 -21.45
CA ASP A 524 32.33 -1.21 -22.08
C ASP A 524 31.06 -1.80 -21.42
N LEU A 525 30.35 -0.95 -20.74
CA LEU A 525 29.04 -1.24 -20.12
C LEU A 525 27.97 -0.28 -20.60
N SER A 526 28.17 0.35 -21.77
CA SER A 526 27.27 1.38 -22.30
C SER A 526 25.79 0.93 -22.42
N GLY A 527 25.57 -0.36 -22.68
CA GLY A 527 24.23 -0.96 -22.73
C GLY A 527 23.68 -1.46 -21.39
N LEU A 528 24.45 -1.31 -20.29
CA LEU A 528 24.06 -1.70 -18.92
C LEU A 528 24.16 -0.50 -17.95
N PRO A 529 23.38 0.55 -18.14
CA PRO A 529 23.46 1.80 -17.36
C PRO A 529 23.15 1.64 -15.87
N LEU A 530 22.54 0.54 -15.43
CA LEU A 530 22.21 0.28 -14.03
C LEU A 530 22.75 -1.08 -13.57
N ILE A 531 23.49 -1.07 -12.45
CA ILE A 531 23.95 -2.26 -11.73
C ILE A 531 23.27 -2.28 -10.37
N VAL A 532 22.65 -3.41 -10.01
CA VAL A 532 22.05 -3.65 -8.71
C VAL A 532 22.91 -4.65 -7.94
N LEU A 533 23.57 -4.21 -6.87
CA LEU A 533 24.25 -5.12 -5.96
C LEU A 533 23.21 -5.80 -5.06
N CYS A 534 23.25 -7.11 -5.00
CA CYS A 534 22.27 -7.91 -4.25
C CYS A 534 22.93 -9.12 -3.57
N ASP A 535 22.18 -9.73 -2.64
CA ASP A 535 22.63 -10.94 -1.94
C ASP A 535 22.47 -12.20 -2.80
N ASP A 536 21.52 -12.20 -3.74
CA ASP A 536 21.21 -13.31 -4.67
C ASP A 536 20.78 -12.76 -6.03
N SER A 537 21.70 -12.87 -7.00
CA SER A 537 21.45 -12.42 -8.38
C SER A 537 20.45 -13.32 -9.11
N GLY A 538 20.34 -14.58 -8.72
CA GLY A 538 19.37 -15.54 -9.26
C GLY A 538 17.95 -15.10 -8.94
N PHE A 539 17.65 -14.92 -7.66
CA PHE A 539 16.37 -14.43 -7.18
C PHE A 539 16.03 -13.04 -7.75
N THR A 540 17.00 -12.11 -7.71
CA THR A 540 16.79 -10.72 -8.17
C THR A 540 16.45 -10.64 -9.66
N SER A 541 17.06 -11.50 -10.49
CA SER A 541 16.84 -11.52 -11.94
C SER A 541 15.74 -12.46 -12.43
N GLU A 542 15.10 -13.21 -11.56
CA GLU A 542 14.09 -14.22 -11.93
C GLU A 542 12.87 -13.59 -12.61
N ASN A 543 12.43 -12.45 -12.09
CA ASN A 543 11.29 -11.68 -12.64
C ASN A 543 11.37 -10.21 -12.22
N ILE A 544 10.56 -9.38 -12.89
CA ILE A 544 10.55 -7.94 -12.66
C ILE A 544 10.12 -7.57 -11.22
N ASN A 545 9.20 -8.31 -10.61
CA ASN A 545 8.72 -8.03 -9.27
C ASN A 545 9.84 -8.25 -8.22
N ASN A 546 10.64 -9.31 -8.39
CA ASN A 546 11.80 -9.56 -7.54
C ASN A 546 12.85 -8.45 -7.69
N LEU A 547 13.12 -8.04 -8.93
CA LEU A 547 14.07 -6.96 -9.22
C LEU A 547 13.68 -5.67 -8.51
N VAL A 548 12.45 -5.18 -8.72
CA VAL A 548 12.04 -3.89 -8.15
C VAL A 548 11.88 -3.97 -6.63
N TRP A 549 11.42 -5.11 -6.11
CA TRP A 549 11.31 -5.32 -4.67
C TRP A 549 12.70 -5.26 -4.00
N VAL A 550 13.67 -6.04 -4.47
CA VAL A 550 15.03 -6.04 -3.91
C VAL A 550 15.66 -4.66 -4.04
N THR A 551 15.62 -4.08 -5.25
CA THR A 551 16.32 -2.82 -5.53
C THR A 551 15.81 -1.67 -4.66
N PHE A 552 14.51 -1.49 -4.59
CA PHE A 552 13.95 -0.26 -4.05
C PHE A 552 13.51 -0.35 -2.58
N THR A 553 13.27 -1.56 -2.04
CA THR A 553 12.97 -1.70 -0.61
C THR A 553 14.20 -1.75 0.27
N ARG A 554 15.38 -2.15 -0.27
CA ARG A 554 16.61 -2.37 0.52
C ARG A 554 17.64 -1.26 0.38
N SER A 555 17.35 -0.20 -0.36
CA SER A 555 18.30 0.89 -0.59
C SER A 555 17.78 2.24 -0.14
N ASN A 556 18.66 3.04 0.48
CA ASN A 556 18.46 4.45 0.81
C ASN A 556 19.25 5.29 -0.23
N PRO A 557 18.59 6.07 -1.10
CA PRO A 557 19.25 6.66 -2.28
C PRO A 557 20.56 7.38 -2.00
N ALA A 558 20.63 8.24 -0.99
CA ALA A 558 21.82 9.03 -0.71
C ALA A 558 23.00 8.21 -0.13
N ALA A 559 22.70 7.06 0.48
CA ALA A 559 23.69 6.18 1.08
C ALA A 559 24.12 5.04 0.14
N ASP A 560 23.23 4.62 -0.75
CA ASP A 560 23.36 3.35 -1.48
C ASP A 560 23.45 3.51 -3.00
N ILE A 561 23.39 4.75 -3.53
CA ILE A 561 23.65 5.00 -4.95
C ILE A 561 25.10 5.43 -5.14
N TYR A 562 25.80 4.73 -6.01
CA TYR A 562 27.17 4.96 -6.44
C TYR A 562 27.24 5.01 -7.97
N GLY A 563 28.40 5.32 -8.52
CA GLY A 563 28.57 5.34 -9.97
C GLY A 563 29.98 4.96 -10.42
N ILE A 564 30.09 4.41 -11.62
CA ILE A 564 31.38 4.19 -12.27
C ILE A 564 31.86 5.55 -12.79
N ASN A 565 33.08 5.96 -12.40
CA ASN A 565 33.61 7.30 -12.67
C ASN A 565 32.64 8.42 -12.23
N ASP A 566 32.14 8.32 -11.00
CA ASP A 566 31.27 9.33 -10.41
C ASP A 566 32.04 10.63 -10.09
N PHE A 567 31.29 11.71 -9.99
CA PHE A 567 31.80 13.03 -9.67
C PHE A 567 30.74 13.87 -8.96
N THR A 568 31.19 14.90 -8.26
CA THR A 568 30.30 15.94 -7.72
C THR A 568 30.79 17.30 -8.18
N ILE A 569 29.96 18.00 -8.96
CA ILE A 569 30.24 19.35 -9.46
C ILE A 569 29.10 20.28 -9.02
N ASN A 570 29.42 21.39 -8.37
CA ASN A 570 28.43 22.33 -7.85
C ASN A 570 27.36 21.66 -6.98
N LYS A 571 27.76 20.67 -6.19
CA LYS A 571 26.88 19.82 -5.36
C LYS A 571 25.91 18.92 -6.16
N HIS A 572 26.03 18.87 -7.45
CA HIS A 572 25.31 17.92 -8.28
C HIS A 572 26.18 16.66 -8.46
N TRP A 573 25.63 15.50 -8.11
CA TRP A 573 26.24 14.20 -8.33
C TRP A 573 25.91 13.67 -9.74
N GLY A 574 26.86 12.99 -10.35
CA GLY A 574 26.68 12.28 -11.60
C GLY A 574 27.75 11.22 -11.79
N CYS A 575 27.61 10.35 -12.80
CA CYS A 575 28.63 9.38 -13.18
C CYS A 575 28.73 9.26 -14.71
N LYS A 576 29.90 8.87 -15.19
CA LYS A 576 30.16 8.69 -16.64
C LYS A 576 29.87 7.26 -17.12
N GLY A 577 29.97 6.28 -16.23
CA GLY A 577 29.62 4.88 -16.49
C GLY A 577 28.27 4.52 -15.87
N SER A 578 28.08 3.26 -15.53
CA SER A 578 26.85 2.76 -14.94
C SER A 578 26.60 3.32 -13.53
N MET A 579 25.35 3.58 -13.20
CA MET A 579 24.89 3.81 -11.83
C MET A 579 24.83 2.48 -11.09
N ILE A 580 25.23 2.47 -9.83
CA ILE A 580 25.24 1.29 -8.96
C ILE A 580 24.28 1.56 -7.81
N ILE A 581 23.34 0.64 -7.53
CA ILE A 581 22.47 0.68 -6.35
C ILE A 581 22.81 -0.51 -5.45
N ASP A 582 23.26 -0.24 -4.22
CA ASP A 582 23.50 -1.29 -3.22
C ASP A 582 22.21 -1.70 -2.52
N ALA A 583 21.60 -2.77 -3.00
CA ALA A 583 20.37 -3.36 -2.50
C ALA A 583 20.62 -4.64 -1.67
N ARG A 584 21.79 -4.79 -1.08
CA ARG A 584 22.07 -5.87 -0.13
C ARG A 584 21.29 -5.68 1.17
N LYS A 585 20.98 -6.77 1.85
CA LYS A 585 20.42 -6.73 3.21
C LYS A 585 21.42 -6.08 4.17
N LYS A 586 20.93 -5.14 4.99
CA LYS A 586 21.74 -4.44 5.99
C LYS A 586 21.27 -4.79 7.41
N PRO A 587 22.16 -4.71 8.44
CA PRO A 587 21.82 -5.11 9.81
C PRO A 587 20.63 -4.35 10.43
N HIS A 588 20.35 -3.13 9.98
CA HIS A 588 19.23 -2.31 10.45
C HIS A 588 17.92 -2.55 9.70
N HIS A 589 17.94 -3.34 8.61
CA HIS A 589 16.72 -3.69 7.88
C HIS A 589 15.85 -4.63 8.73
N ALA A 590 14.54 -4.47 8.58
CA ALA A 590 13.59 -5.37 9.20
C ALA A 590 13.66 -6.78 8.59
N PRO A 591 13.36 -7.84 9.37
CA PRO A 591 13.31 -9.21 8.87
C PRO A 591 12.26 -9.37 7.76
N GLU A 592 12.57 -10.20 6.77
CA GLU A 592 11.61 -10.59 5.72
C GLU A 592 10.50 -11.48 6.28
N LEU A 593 9.34 -11.41 5.66
CA LEU A 593 8.23 -12.31 5.95
C LEU A 593 8.54 -13.71 5.40
N ILE A 594 8.50 -14.69 6.28
CA ILE A 594 8.75 -16.10 5.93
C ILE A 594 7.53 -16.92 6.35
N LYS A 595 6.97 -17.70 5.41
CA LYS A 595 5.86 -18.63 5.69
C LYS A 595 6.34 -19.75 6.62
N ASP A 596 5.47 -20.19 7.53
CA ASP A 596 5.77 -21.32 8.41
C ASP A 596 5.72 -22.64 7.62
N THR A 597 6.83 -23.37 7.60
CA THR A 597 6.98 -24.59 6.77
C THR A 597 6.02 -25.71 7.18
N GLU A 598 5.70 -25.85 8.47
CA GLU A 598 4.81 -26.92 8.94
C GLU A 598 3.34 -26.58 8.62
N VAL A 599 2.97 -25.32 8.74
CA VAL A 599 1.64 -24.84 8.32
C VAL A 599 1.48 -25.00 6.79
N GLU A 600 2.46 -24.60 5.99
CA GLU A 600 2.41 -24.79 4.52
C GLU A 600 2.23 -26.26 4.14
N LYS A 601 2.99 -27.20 4.73
CA LYS A 601 2.81 -28.66 4.51
C LYS A 601 1.43 -29.14 4.91
N LYS A 602 0.85 -28.59 5.99
CA LYS A 602 -0.51 -28.94 6.42
C LYS A 602 -1.53 -28.48 5.38
N ILE A 603 -1.41 -27.25 4.88
CA ILE A 603 -2.30 -26.71 3.86
C ILE A 603 -2.16 -27.49 2.54
N ASP A 604 -0.94 -27.84 2.12
CA ASP A 604 -0.71 -28.67 0.94
C ASP A 604 -1.52 -29.97 1.00
N ARG A 605 -1.48 -30.68 2.15
CA ARG A 605 -2.26 -31.94 2.34
C ARG A 605 -3.77 -31.69 2.29
N LEU A 606 -4.26 -30.57 2.81
CA LEU A 606 -5.69 -30.24 2.74
C LEU A 606 -6.13 -29.87 1.32
N MET A 607 -5.22 -29.44 0.46
CA MET A 607 -5.47 -29.09 -0.94
C MET A 607 -5.24 -30.25 -1.93
N GLU A 608 -4.60 -31.34 -1.50
CA GLU A 608 -4.45 -32.58 -2.31
C GLU A 608 -5.78 -33.27 -2.56
N GLN A 609 -5.80 -34.21 -3.54
CA GLN A 609 -6.99 -35.00 -3.86
C GLN A 609 -7.48 -35.79 -2.63
N GLY A 610 -8.69 -35.50 -2.20
CA GLY A 610 -9.31 -36.05 -0.99
C GLY A 610 -9.18 -35.19 0.25
N GLY A 611 -8.42 -34.09 0.20
CA GLY A 611 -8.39 -33.08 1.25
C GLY A 611 -9.63 -32.18 1.23
N SER A 612 -9.94 -31.57 2.37
CA SER A 612 -11.15 -30.74 2.54
C SER A 612 -11.13 -29.45 1.72
N LEU A 613 -9.95 -28.98 1.34
CA LEU A 613 -9.75 -27.77 0.52
C LEU A 613 -9.44 -28.11 -0.96
N TYR A 614 -9.57 -29.38 -1.35
CA TYR A 614 -9.37 -29.81 -2.73
C TYR A 614 -10.34 -29.12 -3.70
N LYS A 615 -9.86 -28.63 -4.84
CA LYS A 615 -10.59 -27.83 -5.85
C LYS A 615 -10.96 -26.39 -5.44
N ILE A 616 -10.40 -25.86 -4.37
CA ILE A 616 -10.56 -24.43 -4.03
C ILE A 616 -9.67 -23.55 -4.92
N ILE A 617 -8.61 -24.16 -5.47
CA ILE A 617 -7.68 -23.52 -6.41
C ILE A 617 -7.75 -24.26 -7.74
#